data_25b9802241925a70da249411632c7a24
#
_entry.id   25b9802241925a70da249411632c7a24
#
_cell.length_a   1.000
_cell.length_b   1.000
_cell.length_c   1.000
_cell.angle_alpha   90.00
_cell.angle_beta   90.00
_cell.angle_gamma   90.00
#
_symmetry.space_group_name_H-M   'P 1'
#
loop_
_entity.id
_entity.type
_entity.pdbx_description
1 polymer ?
#
loop_
_entity_poly.entity_id
_entity_poly.type
_entity_poly.pdbx_seq_one_letter_code
_entity_poly.pdbx_strand_id
1 'polypeptide(L)'
;MKRTLILASATLVALVATGFAVAHGIDGTKSAKLVSGTFVTGTPSQFKTRSCTTSDGKTLVATEGVYTGIAASTTAGNTDLTGPITVKARSLINSTDGVGVVSGTLRIDVASGGDTVAHFDTVYSAGQIAGMASGHAQDPHGKLLGNLSSAFNSSSTGGFSSGKLGGGTSGGAAVELGPGKCEPSKAVKETSEARGTVAASGTSVTVASLTCTVPASLQAKVTSLVGMRAEIHCSLSGSVNTLVKIDKK
;
A
#
# COMPACT_ATOMS: atom_id res chain seq x y z
N MET A 1 14.56 -25.02 68.73
CA MET A 1 13.34 -24.55 68.07
C MET A 1 13.73 -23.57 66.99
N LYS A 2 13.81 -24.03 65.71
CA LYS A 2 14.11 -23.17 64.52
C LYS A 2 12.82 -22.94 63.81
N ARG A 3 12.37 -21.69 63.75
CA ARG A 3 11.18 -21.28 62.97
C ARG A 3 11.63 -20.93 61.54
N THR A 4 11.19 -21.72 60.59
CA THR A 4 11.40 -21.50 59.16
C THR A 4 10.31 -20.52 58.67
N LEU A 5 10.71 -19.33 58.26
CA LEU A 5 9.85 -18.38 57.57
C LEU A 5 9.75 -18.79 56.08
N ILE A 6 8.54 -19.13 55.66
CA ILE A 6 8.22 -19.34 54.24
C ILE A 6 7.80 -17.98 53.69
N LEU A 7 8.66 -17.38 52.85
CA LEU A 7 8.29 -16.22 52.04
C LEU A 7 7.47 -16.70 50.82
N ALA A 8 6.19 -16.40 50.84
CA ALA A 8 5.32 -16.54 49.68
C ALA A 8 5.58 -15.38 48.74
N SER A 9 6.27 -15.63 47.64
CA SER A 9 6.39 -14.65 46.53
C SER A 9 5.09 -14.59 45.78
N ALA A 10 4.31 -13.54 46.00
CA ALA A 10 3.16 -13.22 45.20
C ALA A 10 3.65 -12.59 43.88
N THR A 11 3.66 -13.37 42.80
CA THR A 11 3.90 -12.89 41.45
C THR A 11 2.68 -12.10 41.02
N LEU A 12 2.80 -10.79 41.05
CA LEU A 12 1.80 -9.85 40.50
C LEU A 12 1.86 -9.95 38.97
N VAL A 13 0.97 -10.74 38.36
CA VAL A 13 0.74 -10.71 36.93
C VAL A 13 0.02 -9.39 36.64
N ALA A 14 0.77 -8.39 36.20
CA ALA A 14 0.19 -7.18 35.63
C ALA A 14 -0.46 -7.55 34.30
N LEU A 15 -1.77 -7.78 34.30
CA LEU A 15 -2.59 -7.73 33.09
C LEU A 15 -2.48 -6.30 32.53
N VAL A 16 -1.66 -6.12 31.51
CA VAL A 16 -1.75 -4.95 30.66
C VAL A 16 -3.06 -5.09 29.88
N ALA A 17 -4.12 -4.56 30.47
CA ALA A 17 -5.34 -4.28 29.74
C ALA A 17 -5.00 -3.17 28.74
N THR A 18 -4.53 -3.58 27.54
CA THR A 18 -4.61 -2.70 26.37
C THR A 18 -6.07 -2.38 26.18
N GLY A 19 -6.44 -1.20 26.60
CA GLY A 19 -7.79 -0.68 26.44
C GLY A 19 -8.13 -0.63 24.98
N PHE A 20 -8.75 -1.69 24.50
CA PHE A 20 -9.58 -1.57 23.32
C PHE A 20 -10.66 -0.59 23.70
N ALA A 21 -10.59 0.61 23.16
CA ALA A 21 -11.71 1.53 23.20
C ALA A 21 -12.86 0.85 22.45
N VAL A 22 -13.63 0.03 23.16
CA VAL A 22 -14.91 -0.47 22.70
C VAL A 22 -15.83 0.73 22.78
N ALA A 23 -15.66 1.62 21.81
CA ALA A 23 -16.51 2.77 21.69
C ALA A 23 -17.88 2.31 21.24
N HIS A 24 -18.82 2.58 22.09
CA HIS A 24 -20.19 2.99 21.80
C HIS A 24 -21.13 1.95 21.13
N GLY A 25 -22.04 1.48 21.93
CA GLY A 25 -23.32 0.95 21.48
C GLY A 25 -23.29 -0.51 21.07
N ILE A 26 -22.91 -1.38 22.00
CA ILE A 26 -23.40 -2.75 21.94
C ILE A 26 -24.84 -2.67 22.43
N ASP A 27 -25.76 -2.57 21.47
CA ASP A 27 -27.16 -2.78 21.75
C ASP A 27 -27.29 -4.18 22.36
N GLY A 28 -27.73 -4.30 23.60
CA GLY A 28 -27.69 -5.53 24.40
C GLY A 28 -28.54 -6.70 23.86
N THR A 29 -29.08 -6.58 22.67
CA THR A 29 -29.96 -7.56 22.02
C THR A 29 -29.29 -8.31 20.87
N LYS A 30 -28.04 -7.99 20.45
CA LYS A 30 -27.37 -8.65 19.33
C LYS A 30 -26.42 -9.75 19.82
N SER A 31 -26.75 -10.98 19.52
CA SER A 31 -25.86 -12.12 19.79
C SER A 31 -24.59 -12.01 18.93
N ALA A 32 -23.41 -12.16 19.52
CA ALA A 32 -22.17 -12.31 18.78
C ALA A 32 -22.16 -13.65 18.04
N LYS A 33 -21.82 -13.64 16.74
CA LYS A 33 -21.68 -14.83 15.93
C LYS A 33 -20.24 -14.99 15.50
N LEU A 34 -19.71 -16.20 15.58
CA LEU A 34 -18.45 -16.53 14.91
C LEU A 34 -18.76 -16.70 13.41
N VAL A 35 -18.03 -15.97 12.59
CA VAL A 35 -18.13 -16.05 11.14
C VAL A 35 -16.75 -16.30 10.55
N SER A 36 -16.73 -17.02 9.45
CA SER A 36 -15.52 -17.29 8.69
C SER A 36 -15.83 -17.39 7.20
N GLY A 37 -14.87 -17.02 6.37
CA GLY A 37 -15.01 -17.07 4.92
C GLY A 37 -13.67 -17.22 4.24
N THR A 38 -13.71 -17.59 3.00
CA THR A 38 -12.56 -17.67 2.10
C THR A 38 -12.76 -16.71 0.93
N PHE A 39 -11.67 -16.25 0.32
CA PHE A 39 -11.75 -15.47 -0.90
C PHE A 39 -10.55 -15.72 -1.82
N VAL A 40 -10.76 -15.44 -3.08
CA VAL A 40 -9.73 -15.46 -4.11
C VAL A 40 -9.99 -14.30 -5.07
N THR A 41 -8.93 -13.65 -5.54
CA THR A 41 -9.04 -12.63 -6.58
C THR A 41 -8.22 -12.99 -7.81
N GLY A 42 -8.59 -12.44 -8.95
CA GLY A 42 -7.79 -12.46 -10.16
C GLY A 42 -6.69 -11.38 -10.14
N THR A 43 -6.13 -11.15 -11.32
CA THR A 43 -5.17 -10.06 -11.57
C THR A 43 -5.81 -8.69 -11.34
N PRO A 44 -5.04 -7.67 -10.95
CA PRO A 44 -5.60 -6.35 -10.70
C PRO A 44 -6.13 -5.69 -11.99
N SER A 45 -7.31 -5.11 -11.90
CA SER A 45 -7.90 -4.30 -12.97
C SER A 45 -7.27 -2.91 -13.06
N GLN A 46 -6.70 -2.42 -11.97
CA GLN A 46 -5.92 -1.20 -11.86
C GLN A 46 -4.69 -1.52 -11.04
N PHE A 47 -3.53 -1.10 -11.54
CA PHE A 47 -2.26 -1.40 -10.86
C PHE A 47 -1.28 -0.25 -11.03
N LYS A 48 -0.66 0.15 -9.93
CA LYS A 48 0.44 1.11 -9.89
C LYS A 48 1.55 0.52 -9.06
N THR A 49 2.78 0.67 -9.52
CA THR A 49 3.96 0.23 -8.77
C THR A 49 5.05 1.28 -8.80
N ARG A 50 5.85 1.32 -7.76
CA ARG A 50 7.04 2.14 -7.66
C ARG A 50 8.06 1.46 -6.79
N SER A 51 9.31 1.65 -7.14
CA SER A 51 10.44 1.20 -6.33
C SER A 51 11.29 2.39 -5.91
N CYS A 52 11.86 2.29 -4.73
CA CYS A 52 12.87 3.21 -4.24
C CYS A 52 13.97 2.43 -3.52
N THR A 53 15.18 2.96 -3.57
CA THR A 53 16.31 2.39 -2.84
C THR A 53 16.50 3.17 -1.54
N THR A 54 16.62 2.47 -0.45
CA THR A 54 16.90 3.04 0.87
C THR A 54 18.39 3.40 0.99
N SER A 55 18.74 4.21 1.96
CA SER A 55 20.13 4.62 2.22
C SER A 55 21.08 3.45 2.53
N ASP A 56 20.55 2.33 3.01
CA ASP A 56 21.26 1.08 3.26
C ASP A 56 21.26 0.11 2.05
N GLY A 57 20.83 0.59 0.89
CA GLY A 57 20.89 -0.15 -0.38
C GLY A 57 19.77 -1.16 -0.61
N LYS A 58 18.76 -1.21 0.25
CA LYS A 58 17.63 -2.11 0.09
C LYS A 58 16.58 -1.52 -0.86
N THR A 59 15.87 -2.39 -1.56
CA THR A 59 14.82 -1.97 -2.49
C THR A 59 13.44 -2.10 -1.85
N LEU A 60 12.74 -0.97 -1.71
CA LEU A 60 11.33 -0.91 -1.33
C LEU A 60 10.47 -0.82 -2.58
N VAL A 61 9.42 -1.64 -2.64
CA VAL A 61 8.42 -1.62 -3.70
C VAL A 61 7.07 -1.24 -3.10
N ALA A 62 6.54 -0.11 -3.53
CA ALA A 62 5.20 0.33 -3.19
C ALA A 62 4.24 -0.02 -4.34
N THR A 63 3.11 -0.65 -4.03
CA THR A 63 2.07 -0.96 -5.02
C THR A 63 0.70 -0.47 -4.56
N GLU A 64 -0.17 -0.17 -5.53
CA GLU A 64 -1.59 0.03 -5.33
C GLU A 64 -2.33 -0.80 -6.38
N GLY A 65 -3.35 -1.54 -5.95
CA GLY A 65 -4.11 -2.39 -6.87
C GLY A 65 -5.60 -2.49 -6.50
N VAL A 66 -6.41 -2.71 -7.54
CA VAL A 66 -7.83 -3.06 -7.41
C VAL A 66 -8.02 -4.47 -7.96
N TYR A 67 -8.41 -5.38 -7.11
CA TYR A 67 -8.53 -6.81 -7.40
C TYR A 67 -9.98 -7.21 -7.26
N THR A 68 -10.50 -7.99 -8.20
CA THR A 68 -11.85 -8.54 -8.16
C THR A 68 -11.83 -10.07 -8.11
N GLY A 69 -12.84 -10.66 -7.48
CA GLY A 69 -12.90 -12.10 -7.33
C GLY A 69 -14.19 -12.58 -6.66
N ILE A 70 -14.07 -13.66 -5.94
CA ILE A 70 -15.20 -14.30 -5.25
C ILE A 70 -14.83 -14.58 -3.79
N ALA A 71 -15.79 -14.32 -2.90
CA ALA A 71 -15.76 -14.70 -1.51
C ALA A 71 -16.86 -15.72 -1.21
N ALA A 72 -16.60 -16.62 -0.27
CA ALA A 72 -17.56 -17.62 0.19
C ALA A 72 -17.47 -17.76 1.70
N SER A 73 -18.62 -17.70 2.39
CA SER A 73 -18.71 -18.03 3.80
C SER A 73 -18.42 -19.51 4.02
N THR A 74 -17.64 -19.82 5.05
CA THR A 74 -17.43 -21.20 5.53
C THR A 74 -18.25 -21.50 6.78
N THR A 75 -18.97 -20.51 7.30
CA THR A 75 -19.91 -20.67 8.42
C THR A 75 -21.30 -21.04 7.89
N ALA A 76 -21.81 -22.18 8.29
CA ALA A 76 -23.12 -22.65 7.86
C ALA A 76 -24.22 -21.63 8.18
N GLY A 77 -25.08 -21.34 7.21
CA GLY A 77 -26.20 -20.40 7.33
C GLY A 77 -25.81 -18.93 7.38
N ASN A 78 -24.52 -18.59 7.22
CA ASN A 78 -24.07 -17.20 7.10
C ASN A 78 -23.81 -16.88 5.63
N THR A 79 -24.46 -15.86 5.10
CA THR A 79 -24.29 -15.39 3.71
C THR A 79 -23.53 -14.07 3.63
N ASP A 80 -23.24 -13.43 4.75
CA ASP A 80 -22.67 -12.08 4.82
C ASP A 80 -21.25 -11.98 4.23
N LEU A 81 -20.57 -13.13 4.09
CA LEU A 81 -19.24 -13.25 3.49
C LEU A 81 -19.27 -13.98 2.13
N THR A 82 -20.44 -14.05 1.48
CA THR A 82 -20.59 -14.74 0.19
C THR A 82 -21.02 -13.78 -0.90
N GLY A 83 -20.24 -13.71 -1.97
CA GLY A 83 -20.54 -12.90 -3.14
C GLY A 83 -19.29 -12.44 -3.90
N PRO A 84 -19.48 -11.65 -4.96
CA PRO A 84 -18.36 -10.95 -5.62
C PRO A 84 -17.58 -10.10 -4.63
N ILE A 85 -16.26 -10.18 -4.68
CA ILE A 85 -15.38 -9.37 -3.83
C ILE A 85 -14.55 -8.40 -4.65
N THR A 86 -14.42 -7.18 -4.13
CA THR A 86 -13.47 -6.19 -4.59
C THR A 86 -12.50 -5.87 -3.47
N VAL A 87 -11.20 -5.99 -3.71
CA VAL A 87 -10.13 -5.62 -2.79
C VAL A 87 -9.36 -4.46 -3.35
N LYS A 88 -9.33 -3.34 -2.65
CA LYS A 88 -8.43 -2.21 -2.93
C LYS A 88 -7.29 -2.28 -1.94
N ALA A 89 -6.08 -2.55 -2.42
CA ALA A 89 -4.93 -2.76 -1.56
C ALA A 89 -3.75 -1.86 -1.92
N ARG A 90 -2.99 -1.51 -0.89
CA ARG A 90 -1.69 -0.86 -0.98
C ARG A 90 -0.67 -1.74 -0.30
N SER A 91 0.51 -1.85 -0.87
CA SER A 91 1.61 -2.54 -0.22
C SER A 91 2.86 -1.67 -0.20
N LEU A 92 3.70 -1.90 0.82
CA LEU A 92 5.07 -1.44 0.86
C LEU A 92 5.92 -2.62 1.29
N ILE A 93 6.68 -3.16 0.36
CA ILE A 93 7.45 -4.39 0.54
C ILE A 93 8.92 -4.11 0.30
N ASN A 94 9.75 -4.49 1.27
CA ASN A 94 11.19 -4.61 1.06
C ASN A 94 11.43 -5.89 0.24
N SER A 95 11.69 -5.74 -1.05
CA SER A 95 11.87 -6.87 -1.96
C SER A 95 13.19 -7.61 -1.72
N THR A 96 14.16 -6.98 -1.06
CA THR A 96 15.43 -7.61 -0.68
C THR A 96 15.24 -8.62 0.45
N ASP A 97 14.45 -8.25 1.46
CA ASP A 97 14.24 -9.08 2.64
C ASP A 97 12.93 -9.90 2.56
N GLY A 98 12.08 -9.64 1.57
CA GLY A 98 10.80 -10.32 1.40
C GLY A 98 9.76 -10.01 2.49
N VAL A 99 9.85 -8.83 3.13
CA VAL A 99 8.97 -8.42 4.22
C VAL A 99 8.35 -7.04 3.96
N GLY A 100 7.19 -6.78 4.56
CA GLY A 100 6.51 -5.50 4.35
C GLY A 100 5.15 -5.42 5.04
N VAL A 101 4.35 -4.50 4.55
CA VAL A 101 2.96 -4.29 5.00
C VAL A 101 2.03 -4.24 3.80
N VAL A 102 0.81 -4.72 4.00
CA VAL A 102 -0.29 -4.61 3.02
C VAL A 102 -1.53 -4.14 3.77
N SER A 103 -2.10 -3.06 3.31
CA SER A 103 -3.33 -2.51 3.88
C SER A 103 -4.35 -2.22 2.80
N GLY A 104 -5.62 -2.13 3.17
CA GLY A 104 -6.64 -1.84 2.19
C GLY A 104 -8.06 -1.98 2.68
N THR A 105 -8.96 -2.12 1.71
CA THR A 105 -10.38 -2.34 1.94
C THR A 105 -10.85 -3.52 1.09
N LEU A 106 -11.57 -4.43 1.67
CA LEU A 106 -12.36 -5.44 0.96
C LEU A 106 -13.84 -5.09 1.02
N ARG A 107 -14.55 -5.31 -0.07
CA ARG A 107 -15.99 -5.18 -0.18
C ARG A 107 -16.53 -6.44 -0.82
N ILE A 108 -17.53 -7.04 -0.21
CA ILE A 108 -18.26 -8.20 -0.73
C ILE A 108 -19.69 -7.75 -1.02
N ASP A 109 -20.12 -7.88 -2.28
CA ASP A 109 -21.50 -7.63 -2.70
C ASP A 109 -22.34 -8.86 -2.30
N VAL A 110 -23.14 -8.72 -1.25
CA VAL A 110 -23.91 -9.85 -0.69
C VAL A 110 -25.21 -10.03 -1.46
N ALA A 111 -25.49 -11.24 -1.93
CA ALA A 111 -26.66 -11.53 -2.77
C ALA A 111 -28.02 -11.23 -2.09
N SER A 112 -28.09 -11.25 -0.76
CA SER A 112 -29.27 -10.87 0.01
C SER A 112 -29.49 -9.36 0.15
N GLY A 113 -28.64 -8.56 -0.45
CA GLY A 113 -28.62 -7.10 -0.37
C GLY A 113 -27.67 -6.56 0.69
N GLY A 114 -27.21 -5.35 0.46
CA GLY A 114 -26.17 -4.72 1.28
C GLY A 114 -24.76 -5.23 0.97
N ASP A 115 -23.78 -4.61 1.60
CA ASP A 115 -22.38 -4.92 1.39
C ASP A 115 -21.71 -5.30 2.70
N THR A 116 -20.81 -6.26 2.65
CA THR A 116 -19.83 -6.46 3.70
C THR A 116 -18.56 -5.70 3.34
N VAL A 117 -18.16 -4.76 4.19
CA VAL A 117 -16.99 -3.91 3.97
C VAL A 117 -16.07 -4.00 5.17
N ALA A 118 -14.80 -4.27 4.94
CA ALA A 118 -13.79 -4.25 5.99
C ALA A 118 -12.49 -3.58 5.51
N HIS A 119 -11.89 -2.79 6.40
CA HIS A 119 -10.52 -2.32 6.29
C HIS A 119 -9.59 -3.38 6.88
N PHE A 120 -8.43 -3.54 6.29
CA PHE A 120 -7.44 -4.47 6.80
C PHE A 120 -6.04 -3.86 6.83
N ASP A 121 -5.28 -4.30 7.84
CA ASP A 121 -3.87 -4.02 8.00
C ASP A 121 -3.15 -5.33 8.30
N THR A 122 -2.16 -5.65 7.49
CA THR A 122 -1.48 -6.93 7.52
C THR A 122 0.03 -6.76 7.36
N VAL A 123 0.75 -7.71 7.92
CA VAL A 123 2.19 -7.92 7.67
C VAL A 123 2.33 -8.82 6.45
N TYR A 124 3.27 -8.48 5.58
CA TYR A 124 3.70 -9.31 4.46
C TYR A 124 5.02 -10.02 4.81
N SER A 125 5.08 -11.30 4.58
CA SER A 125 6.31 -12.08 4.70
C SER A 125 6.28 -13.23 3.70
N ALA A 126 7.31 -13.31 2.86
CA ALA A 126 7.53 -14.40 1.90
C ALA A 126 6.27 -14.78 1.07
N GLY A 127 5.57 -13.81 0.53
CA GLY A 127 4.38 -14.06 -0.30
C GLY A 127 3.08 -14.27 0.48
N GLN A 128 3.11 -14.18 1.81
CA GLN A 128 1.94 -14.32 2.68
C GLN A 128 1.63 -13.01 3.38
N ILE A 129 0.36 -12.74 3.60
CA ILE A 129 -0.11 -11.68 4.49
C ILE A 129 -0.88 -12.26 5.67
N ALA A 130 -0.74 -11.62 6.82
CA ALA A 130 -1.51 -11.93 8.01
C ALA A 130 -1.72 -10.67 8.85
N GLY A 131 -2.93 -10.49 9.39
CA GLY A 131 -3.27 -9.33 10.21
C GLY A 131 -4.74 -9.29 10.58
N MET A 132 -5.25 -8.08 10.75
CA MET A 132 -6.62 -7.84 11.21
C MET A 132 -7.44 -7.17 10.11
N ALA A 133 -8.72 -7.52 10.08
CA ALA A 133 -9.74 -6.83 9.31
C ALA A 133 -10.88 -6.37 10.23
N SER A 134 -11.36 -5.15 10.00
CA SER A 134 -12.46 -4.58 10.78
C SER A 134 -13.41 -3.76 9.89
N GLY A 135 -14.71 -3.86 10.17
CA GLY A 135 -15.70 -3.15 9.37
C GLY A 135 -17.13 -3.53 9.70
N HIS A 136 -17.95 -3.67 8.68
CA HIS A 136 -19.37 -4.01 8.80
C HIS A 136 -19.68 -5.23 7.93
N ALA A 137 -20.41 -6.18 8.52
CA ALA A 137 -21.01 -7.27 7.78
C ALA A 137 -22.39 -6.84 7.31
N GLN A 138 -22.66 -6.94 6.00
CA GLN A 138 -23.94 -6.63 5.39
C GLN A 138 -24.58 -5.35 5.95
N ASP A 139 -23.98 -4.18 5.65
CA ASP A 139 -24.40 -2.88 6.17
C ASP A 139 -25.92 -2.70 6.05
N PRO A 140 -26.67 -2.39 7.17
CA PRO A 140 -26.17 -1.93 8.47
C PRO A 140 -26.12 -3.01 9.58
N HIS A 141 -26.05 -4.28 9.27
CA HIS A 141 -26.47 -5.37 10.18
C HIS A 141 -25.46 -5.80 11.23
N GLY A 142 -24.18 -5.45 11.14
CA GLY A 142 -23.26 -5.87 12.18
C GLY A 142 -21.84 -5.37 12.03
N LYS A 143 -21.15 -5.21 13.15
CA LYS A 143 -19.72 -4.93 13.17
C LYS A 143 -18.97 -6.22 12.86
N LEU A 144 -18.03 -6.15 11.92
CA LEU A 144 -17.13 -7.24 11.58
C LEU A 144 -15.73 -6.94 12.17
N LEU A 145 -15.16 -7.94 12.84
CA LEU A 145 -13.79 -7.89 13.31
C LEU A 145 -13.23 -9.32 13.22
N GLY A 146 -12.10 -9.49 12.57
CA GLY A 146 -11.51 -10.81 12.41
C GLY A 146 -10.08 -10.77 11.93
N ASN A 147 -9.42 -11.94 12.01
CA ASN A 147 -8.13 -12.14 11.39
C ASN A 147 -8.29 -12.26 9.88
N LEU A 148 -7.35 -11.69 9.14
CA LEU A 148 -7.24 -11.86 7.69
C LEU A 148 -5.88 -12.45 7.35
N SER A 149 -5.89 -13.47 6.50
CA SER A 149 -4.67 -14.04 5.94
C SER A 149 -4.89 -14.40 4.46
N SER A 150 -3.82 -14.33 3.66
CA SER A 150 -3.86 -14.71 2.24
C SER A 150 -2.46 -14.90 1.72
N ALA A 151 -2.28 -15.73 0.71
CA ALA A 151 -1.15 -15.55 -0.18
C ALA A 151 -1.39 -14.28 -1.00
N PHE A 152 -0.36 -13.45 -1.15
CA PHE A 152 -0.43 -12.19 -1.87
C PHE A 152 0.77 -12.03 -2.80
N ASN A 153 0.49 -11.83 -4.05
CA ASN A 153 1.49 -11.47 -5.05
C ASN A 153 1.29 -10.01 -5.46
N SER A 154 2.27 -9.16 -5.17
CA SER A 154 2.23 -7.72 -5.42
C SER A 154 2.60 -7.31 -6.85
N SER A 155 2.62 -8.23 -7.81
CA SER A 155 2.88 -7.92 -9.23
C SER A 155 1.61 -7.52 -9.98
N SER A 156 1.78 -6.97 -11.19
CA SER A 156 0.66 -6.63 -12.10
C SER A 156 -0.15 -7.85 -12.57
N THR A 157 0.41 -9.05 -12.43
CA THR A 157 -0.26 -10.32 -12.76
C THR A 157 -0.65 -11.12 -11.53
N GLY A 158 -0.40 -10.55 -10.34
CA GLY A 158 -0.67 -11.17 -9.07
C GLY A 158 -2.05 -10.83 -8.50
N GLY A 159 -2.27 -11.23 -7.26
CA GLY A 159 -3.51 -11.00 -6.53
C GLY A 159 -3.50 -11.73 -5.19
N PHE A 160 -4.70 -11.90 -4.65
CA PHE A 160 -4.91 -12.62 -3.41
C PHE A 160 -5.39 -14.05 -3.72
N SER A 161 -4.73 -15.05 -3.16
CA SER A 161 -5.13 -16.44 -3.28
C SER A 161 -5.18 -17.11 -1.91
N SER A 162 -6.07 -18.09 -1.77
CA SER A 162 -6.30 -18.79 -0.49
C SER A 162 -6.58 -17.83 0.68
N GLY A 163 -7.26 -16.71 0.40
CA GLY A 163 -7.65 -15.72 1.39
C GLY A 163 -8.61 -16.29 2.42
N LYS A 164 -8.42 -15.95 3.69
CA LYS A 164 -9.26 -16.33 4.82
C LYS A 164 -9.60 -15.10 5.65
N LEU A 165 -10.87 -15.00 6.03
CA LEU A 165 -11.37 -14.00 6.96
C LEU A 165 -12.02 -14.72 8.13
N GLY A 166 -11.51 -14.52 9.33
CA GLY A 166 -11.90 -15.25 10.53
C GLY A 166 -11.39 -16.70 10.53
N GLY A 167 -11.58 -17.41 11.64
CA GLY A 167 -11.40 -18.86 11.75
C GLY A 167 -9.99 -19.42 11.60
N GLY A 168 -8.94 -18.63 11.71
CA GLY A 168 -7.58 -19.11 11.56
C GLY A 168 -6.58 -18.49 12.53
N THR A 169 -5.57 -19.24 12.89
CA THR A 169 -4.37 -18.68 13.53
C THR A 169 -3.53 -18.03 12.42
N SER A 170 -3.51 -16.74 12.35
CA SER A 170 -2.56 -16.01 11.52
C SER A 170 -1.26 -15.87 12.27
N GLY A 171 -0.26 -16.69 11.94
CA GLY A 171 1.11 -16.43 12.33
C GLY A 171 1.66 -15.32 11.41
N GLY A 172 1.91 -14.14 11.93
CA GLY A 172 2.54 -13.05 11.19
C GLY A 172 3.95 -12.78 11.72
N ALA A 173 4.87 -12.36 10.84
CA ALA A 173 6.12 -11.74 11.27
C ALA A 173 5.86 -10.30 11.70
N ALA A 174 6.60 -9.80 12.69
CA ALA A 174 6.65 -8.38 12.97
C ALA A 174 7.57 -7.70 11.94
N VAL A 175 7.13 -6.58 11.37
CA VAL A 175 7.93 -5.78 10.44
C VAL A 175 8.16 -4.42 11.05
N GLU A 176 9.41 -4.05 11.24
CA GLU A 176 9.80 -2.69 11.53
C GLU A 176 10.18 -2.00 10.22
N LEU A 177 9.41 -0.97 9.85
CA LEU A 177 9.75 -0.09 8.76
C LEU A 177 10.59 1.05 9.33
N GLY A 178 11.86 1.09 8.94
CA GLY A 178 12.77 2.17 9.32
C GLY A 178 12.26 3.54 8.86
N PRO A 179 12.78 4.65 9.43
CA PRO A 179 12.42 6.00 9.04
C PRO A 179 12.85 6.24 7.58
N GLY A 180 11.90 6.26 6.71
CA GLY A 180 12.08 6.49 5.28
C GLY A 180 10.73 6.37 4.63
N LYS A 181 10.24 7.44 4.03
CA LYS A 181 9.01 7.39 3.26
C LYS A 181 9.39 7.01 1.84
N CYS A 182 9.09 5.79 1.43
CA CYS A 182 8.86 5.52 0.02
C CYS A 182 7.55 6.24 -0.33
N GLU A 183 7.60 7.55 -0.31
CA GLU A 183 6.47 8.31 -0.85
C GLU A 183 6.36 7.90 -2.31
N PRO A 184 5.15 7.60 -2.80
CA PRO A 184 4.90 7.59 -4.20
C PRO A 184 5.32 8.99 -4.65
N SER A 185 6.53 9.15 -5.17
CA SER A 185 6.91 10.40 -5.78
C SER A 185 5.76 10.70 -6.74
N LYS A 186 5.03 11.80 -6.56
CA LYS A 186 4.56 12.55 -7.71
C LYS A 186 5.73 12.41 -8.65
N ALA A 187 5.53 11.81 -9.85
CA ALA A 187 6.65 11.57 -10.73
C ALA A 187 7.54 12.78 -10.57
N VAL A 188 8.65 12.64 -9.89
CA VAL A 188 9.67 13.64 -9.88
C VAL A 188 10.06 13.58 -11.34
N LYS A 189 9.44 14.46 -12.13
CA LYS A 189 10.17 14.99 -13.23
C LYS A 189 11.37 15.57 -12.49
N GLU A 190 12.47 14.85 -12.46
CA GLU A 190 13.74 15.47 -12.17
C GLU A 190 13.86 16.54 -13.22
N THR A 191 13.37 17.73 -12.90
CA THR A 191 13.50 18.90 -13.74
C THR A 191 14.81 19.51 -13.32
N SER A 192 15.82 19.18 -14.06
CA SER A 192 17.06 19.97 -14.00
C SER A 192 16.75 21.35 -14.56
N GLU A 193 17.07 22.38 -13.80
CA GLU A 193 16.88 23.77 -14.21
C GLU A 193 18.23 24.43 -14.41
N ALA A 194 18.33 25.24 -15.44
CA ALA A 194 19.49 26.08 -15.66
C ALA A 194 19.10 27.46 -16.18
N ARG A 195 19.83 28.49 -15.73
CA ARG A 195 19.66 29.88 -16.20
C ARG A 195 20.98 30.35 -16.81
N GLY A 196 20.90 30.96 -17.96
CA GLY A 196 22.08 31.47 -18.66
C GLY A 196 21.80 31.82 -20.11
N THR A 197 22.85 32.00 -20.88
CA THR A 197 22.75 32.25 -22.32
C THR A 197 22.43 30.93 -23.05
N VAL A 198 21.47 30.97 -23.95
CA VAL A 198 21.06 29.81 -24.75
C VAL A 198 22.06 29.56 -25.86
N ALA A 199 22.60 28.35 -25.90
CA ALA A 199 23.30 27.80 -27.05
C ALA A 199 22.51 26.62 -27.61
N ALA A 200 22.38 26.47 -28.91
CA ALA A 200 21.71 25.36 -29.54
C ALA A 200 22.62 24.72 -30.59
N SER A 201 22.60 23.38 -30.67
CA SER A 201 23.32 22.60 -31.66
C SER A 201 22.49 21.41 -32.09
N GLY A 202 22.04 21.41 -33.36
CA GLY A 202 21.15 20.38 -33.87
C GLY A 202 19.83 20.28 -33.06
N THR A 203 19.60 19.12 -32.50
CA THR A 203 18.43 18.84 -31.65
C THR A 203 18.68 19.06 -30.14
N SER A 204 19.74 19.75 -29.78
CA SER A 204 20.12 19.98 -28.38
C SER A 204 20.16 21.47 -28.05
N VAL A 205 19.79 21.80 -26.82
CA VAL A 205 19.94 23.11 -26.22
C VAL A 205 20.81 23.02 -24.98
N THR A 206 21.72 23.97 -24.83
CA THR A 206 22.59 24.10 -23.65
C THR A 206 22.39 25.48 -23.03
N VAL A 207 22.18 25.48 -21.72
CA VAL A 207 22.15 26.71 -20.91
C VAL A 207 23.01 26.46 -19.67
N ALA A 208 24.03 27.30 -19.48
CA ALA A 208 25.10 27.05 -18.52
C ALA A 208 25.73 25.65 -18.76
N SER A 209 25.67 24.75 -17.79
CA SER A 209 26.20 23.38 -17.91
C SER A 209 25.13 22.33 -18.23
N LEU A 210 23.86 22.72 -18.34
CA LEU A 210 22.77 21.79 -18.60
C LEU A 210 22.49 21.68 -20.10
N THR A 211 22.61 20.48 -20.63
CA THR A 211 22.28 20.16 -22.03
C THR A 211 21.07 19.25 -22.08
N CYS A 212 20.09 19.61 -22.90
CA CYS A 212 18.84 18.86 -23.07
C CYS A 212 18.50 18.65 -24.54
N THR A 213 17.94 17.50 -24.85
CA THR A 213 17.36 17.21 -26.16
C THR A 213 16.10 18.03 -26.35
N VAL A 214 15.94 18.68 -27.51
CA VAL A 214 14.82 19.57 -27.82
C VAL A 214 13.76 18.81 -28.60
N PRO A 215 12.54 18.62 -28.05
CA PRO A 215 11.43 18.09 -28.82
C PRO A 215 11.07 18.98 -30.00
N ALA A 216 10.57 18.40 -31.08
CA ALA A 216 10.20 19.12 -32.30
C ALA A 216 9.26 20.32 -32.03
N SER A 217 8.35 20.19 -31.06
CA SER A 217 7.41 21.24 -30.64
C SER A 217 8.07 22.47 -30.01
N LEU A 218 9.30 22.36 -29.50
CA LEU A 218 10.03 23.43 -28.85
C LEU A 218 11.19 23.99 -29.69
N GLN A 219 11.52 23.39 -30.84
CA GLN A 219 12.65 23.79 -31.66
C GLN A 219 12.57 25.25 -32.13
N ALA A 220 11.40 25.69 -32.64
CA ALA A 220 11.21 27.07 -33.08
C ALA A 220 11.43 28.08 -31.91
N LYS A 221 10.92 27.75 -30.74
CA LYS A 221 11.11 28.59 -29.55
C LYS A 221 12.56 28.64 -29.10
N VAL A 222 13.26 27.50 -29.11
CA VAL A 222 14.69 27.45 -28.78
C VAL A 222 15.48 28.30 -29.77
N THR A 223 15.25 28.14 -31.08
CA THR A 223 15.94 28.91 -32.13
C THR A 223 15.77 30.41 -31.94
N SER A 224 14.58 30.89 -31.57
CA SER A 224 14.32 32.31 -31.33
C SER A 224 15.00 32.88 -30.08
N LEU A 225 15.52 32.04 -29.20
CA LEU A 225 16.14 32.43 -27.94
C LEU A 225 17.67 32.22 -27.93
N VAL A 226 18.24 31.70 -29.02
CA VAL A 226 19.72 31.53 -29.12
C VAL A 226 20.42 32.86 -28.92
N GLY A 227 21.44 32.85 -28.08
CA GLY A 227 22.22 34.04 -27.67
C GLY A 227 21.51 34.91 -26.61
N MET A 228 20.28 34.67 -26.25
CA MET A 228 19.56 35.38 -25.19
C MET A 228 19.69 34.68 -23.84
N ARG A 229 19.43 35.42 -22.77
CA ARG A 229 19.29 34.79 -21.44
C ARG A 229 17.93 34.13 -21.32
N ALA A 230 17.96 32.86 -20.91
CA ALA A 230 16.75 32.09 -20.66
C ALA A 230 16.92 31.14 -19.46
N GLU A 231 15.81 30.61 -19.05
CA GLU A 231 15.72 29.52 -18.07
C GLU A 231 15.17 28.30 -18.79
N ILE A 232 15.85 27.17 -18.64
CA ILE A 232 15.38 25.88 -19.18
C ILE A 232 15.04 24.94 -18.05
N HIS A 233 14.00 24.14 -18.29
CA HIS A 233 13.58 23.02 -17.45
C HIS A 233 13.62 21.75 -18.29
N CYS A 234 14.36 20.76 -17.83
CA CYS A 234 14.52 19.48 -18.53
C CYS A 234 14.08 18.34 -17.63
N SER A 235 13.39 17.35 -18.20
CA SER A 235 13.07 16.11 -17.50
C SER A 235 14.14 15.07 -17.80
N LEU A 236 14.62 14.38 -16.78
CA LEU A 236 15.54 13.27 -16.89
C LEU A 236 14.74 11.97 -17.08
N SER A 237 15.04 11.20 -18.14
CA SER A 237 14.53 9.86 -18.33
C SER A 237 15.71 8.95 -18.70
N GLY A 238 16.08 8.09 -17.75
CA GLY A 238 17.35 7.35 -17.85
C GLY A 238 18.54 8.31 -17.82
N SER A 239 19.38 8.29 -18.85
CA SER A 239 20.53 9.22 -18.98
C SER A 239 20.26 10.42 -19.90
N VAL A 240 19.02 10.60 -20.37
CA VAL A 240 18.67 11.63 -21.36
C VAL A 240 17.86 12.73 -20.71
N ASN A 241 18.41 13.95 -20.73
CA ASN A 241 17.67 15.16 -20.39
C ASN A 241 16.85 15.63 -21.61
N THR A 242 15.55 15.76 -21.45
CA THR A 242 14.65 16.27 -22.49
C THR A 242 14.07 17.62 -22.08
N LEU A 243 14.18 18.63 -22.94
CA LEU A 243 13.64 19.96 -22.69
C LEU A 243 12.11 19.91 -22.54
N VAL A 244 11.61 20.40 -21.42
CA VAL A 244 10.17 20.50 -21.13
C VAL A 244 9.68 21.94 -21.32
N LYS A 245 10.51 22.90 -20.94
CA LYS A 245 10.13 24.33 -20.96
C LYS A 245 11.36 25.19 -21.15
N ILE A 246 11.20 26.30 -21.87
CA ILE A 246 12.20 27.36 -22.01
C ILE A 246 11.49 28.72 -21.92
N ASP A 247 11.98 29.60 -21.07
CA ASP A 247 11.45 30.94 -20.87
C ASP A 247 12.56 31.98 -20.93
N LYS A 248 12.31 33.08 -21.66
CA LYS A 248 13.21 34.23 -21.70
C LYS A 248 13.27 34.92 -20.33
N LYS A 249 14.48 35.32 -19.93
CA LYS A 249 14.73 36.06 -18.69
C LYS A 249 15.34 37.43 -18.96
#